data_b87e2aab4605c831cc6ac1a7c31740c5
#
_entry.id   b87e2aab4605c831cc6ac1a7c31740c5
#
_cell.length_a   1.000
_cell.length_b   1.000
_cell.length_c   1.000
_cell.angle_alpha   90.00
_cell.angle_beta   90.00
_cell.angle_gamma   90.00
#
_symmetry.space_group_name_H-M   'P 1'
#
loop_
_entity.id
_entity.type
_entity.pdbx_description
1 polymer ?
#
loop_
_entity_poly.entity_id
_entity_poly.type
_entity_poly.pdbx_seq_one_letter_code
_entity_poly.pdbx_strand_id
1 'polypeptide(L)'
;MKKKVSNNMYKKIKKSLIEYIISNRLFMSYVLISVISMVLVRKNTVGIFKSPFPFLTDLGIILVVGAIGYFIKPQKQYKYFFIWVCIFALIGLVNSIYYVFYTSFASFGELATLSQTETVTGSIWEKFRWNYLVFILLPLLLHLIHKKLSDSSYYNFLNCVEKGKKMALSTLIVGIFCLSISFAFAKKSDFSRLNKQWNRLYIVERFGAILYQGNDLIQTLRPKISSLFGYEDALRAFNEYFASEENQKYKEDNKYTGIANGYNLIFVHMESMEDFATDLTFNGKEVTPNLNKLAKEGMFFSNFYPEVSTGTSSDTEFTLLSSLMPAASGTVFVSYYDRNYNTIAKILSNNNYYTFSMHGNLSSMWNRNKAHPSLGYQGMYFEESFQYTQDDVINLGINDKLFFKQAIPIIEGIENEHQNYMGTIIT
;
A
#
# COMPACT_ATOMS: atom_id res chain seq x y z
N MET A 1 -28.48 48.44 -30.44
CA MET A 1 -29.34 47.60 -29.57
C MET A 1 -28.62 46.32 -29.04
N LYS A 2 -27.97 45.51 -29.88
CA LYS A 2 -27.29 44.25 -29.48
C LYS A 2 -26.22 44.40 -28.35
N LYS A 3 -25.37 45.44 -28.37
CA LYS A 3 -24.33 45.70 -27.37
C LYS A 3 -24.90 46.02 -25.94
N LYS A 4 -26.06 46.67 -25.87
CA LYS A 4 -26.71 47.06 -24.61
C LYS A 4 -27.40 45.86 -23.94
N VAL A 5 -27.94 44.92 -24.75
CA VAL A 5 -28.55 43.65 -24.28
C VAL A 5 -27.45 42.70 -23.74
N SER A 6 -26.33 42.57 -24.47
CA SER A 6 -25.18 41.78 -24.03
C SER A 6 -24.60 42.28 -22.71
N ASN A 7 -24.46 43.58 -22.50
CA ASN A 7 -23.92 44.17 -21.28
C ASN A 7 -24.87 44.00 -20.10
N ASN A 8 -26.19 44.05 -20.30
CA ASN A 8 -27.17 43.77 -19.24
C ASN A 8 -27.21 42.28 -18.85
N MET A 9 -27.09 41.38 -19.81
CA MET A 9 -27.02 39.96 -19.59
C MET A 9 -25.74 39.59 -18.82
N TYR A 10 -24.60 40.14 -19.21
CA TYR A 10 -23.31 39.95 -18.50
C TYR A 10 -23.36 40.44 -17.03
N LYS A 11 -23.95 41.65 -16.81
CA LYS A 11 -24.12 42.19 -15.46
C LYS A 11 -25.04 41.31 -14.61
N LYS A 12 -26.12 40.75 -15.18
CA LYS A 12 -27.05 39.86 -14.50
C LYS A 12 -26.40 38.52 -14.12
N ILE A 13 -25.63 37.94 -15.06
CA ILE A 13 -24.87 36.71 -14.83
C ILE A 13 -23.79 36.94 -13.74
N LYS A 14 -23.03 38.02 -13.81
CA LYS A 14 -22.01 38.37 -12.82
C LYS A 14 -22.61 38.55 -11.42
N LYS A 15 -23.76 39.24 -11.30
CA LYS A 15 -24.47 39.42 -10.04
C LYS A 15 -24.95 38.08 -9.47
N SER A 16 -25.56 37.23 -10.28
CA SER A 16 -26.02 35.90 -9.88
C SER A 16 -24.85 34.99 -9.43
N LEU A 17 -23.71 35.07 -10.13
CA LEU A 17 -22.51 34.32 -9.77
C LEU A 17 -21.92 34.77 -8.42
N ILE A 18 -21.87 36.09 -8.19
CA ILE A 18 -21.40 36.65 -6.90
C ILE A 18 -22.32 36.23 -5.77
N GLU A 19 -23.65 36.33 -5.96
CA GLU A 19 -24.63 35.88 -4.98
C GLU A 19 -24.50 34.38 -4.68
N TYR A 20 -24.27 33.55 -5.71
CA TYR A 20 -24.01 32.13 -5.56
C TYR A 20 -22.76 31.86 -4.73
N ILE A 21 -21.64 32.51 -5.03
CA ILE A 21 -20.38 32.36 -4.30
C ILE A 21 -20.55 32.80 -2.84
N ILE A 22 -21.21 33.95 -2.60
CA ILE A 22 -21.44 34.45 -1.24
C ILE A 22 -22.30 33.50 -0.42
N SER A 23 -23.34 32.92 -1.02
CA SER A 23 -24.25 31.99 -0.34
C SER A 23 -23.64 30.62 -0.06
N ASN A 24 -22.59 30.25 -0.80
CA ASN A 24 -21.94 28.93 -0.69
C ASN A 24 -20.52 29.02 -0.14
N ARG A 25 -20.19 30.05 0.59
CA ARG A 25 -18.81 30.29 1.07
C ARG A 25 -18.21 29.09 1.83
N LEU A 26 -18.99 28.45 2.68
CA LEU A 26 -18.51 27.27 3.43
C LEU A 26 -18.20 26.09 2.50
N PHE A 27 -19.10 25.78 1.56
CA PHE A 27 -18.89 24.74 0.55
C PHE A 27 -17.69 25.07 -0.36
N MET A 28 -17.59 26.31 -0.83
CA MET A 28 -16.46 26.74 -1.68
C MET A 28 -15.13 26.65 -0.91
N SER A 29 -15.13 26.99 0.37
CA SER A 29 -13.96 26.84 1.23
C SER A 29 -13.58 25.37 1.43
N TYR A 30 -14.55 24.48 1.66
CA TYR A 30 -14.36 23.06 1.70
C TYR A 30 -13.69 22.54 0.41
N VAL A 31 -14.26 22.87 -0.77
CA VAL A 31 -13.70 22.45 -2.07
C VAL A 31 -12.27 22.97 -2.25
N LEU A 32 -12.05 24.26 -2.04
CA LEU A 32 -10.73 24.88 -2.22
C LEU A 32 -9.68 24.25 -1.29
N ILE A 33 -9.97 24.10 -0.02
CA ILE A 33 -9.05 23.53 0.97
C ILE A 33 -8.76 22.07 0.63
N SER A 34 -9.77 21.28 0.24
CA SER A 34 -9.59 19.88 -0.16
C SER A 34 -8.75 19.74 -1.43
N VAL A 35 -8.97 20.59 -2.42
CA VAL A 35 -8.15 20.64 -3.66
C VAL A 35 -6.71 21.02 -3.33
N ILE A 36 -6.49 22.02 -2.47
CA ILE A 36 -5.14 22.42 -2.01
C ILE A 36 -4.45 21.21 -1.36
N SER A 37 -5.15 20.46 -0.50
CA SER A 37 -4.59 19.25 0.12
C SER A 37 -4.10 18.27 -0.94
N MET A 38 -4.91 17.95 -1.95
CA MET A 38 -4.51 17.01 -3.02
C MET A 38 -3.39 17.53 -3.91
N VAL A 39 -3.35 18.82 -4.20
CA VAL A 39 -2.23 19.45 -4.93
C VAL A 39 -0.93 19.35 -4.12
N LEU A 40 -0.99 19.56 -2.81
CA LEU A 40 0.18 19.44 -1.93
C LEU A 40 0.68 17.99 -1.82
N VAL A 41 -0.21 17.00 -1.74
CA VAL A 41 0.18 15.59 -1.82
C VAL A 41 1.00 15.33 -3.09
N ARG A 42 0.49 15.75 -4.23
CA ARG A 42 1.16 15.55 -5.52
C ARG A 42 2.51 16.28 -5.58
N LYS A 43 2.57 17.51 -5.06
CA LYS A 43 3.82 18.27 -4.96
C LYS A 43 4.89 17.54 -4.15
N ASN A 44 4.47 16.90 -3.05
CA ASN A 44 5.37 16.19 -2.14
C ASN A 44 5.74 14.77 -2.63
N THR A 45 5.05 14.24 -3.64
CA THR A 45 5.21 12.87 -4.12
C THR A 45 5.54 12.83 -5.61
N VAL A 46 4.54 12.63 -6.48
CA VAL A 46 4.68 12.35 -7.91
C VAL A 46 4.91 13.57 -8.80
N GLY A 47 4.84 14.79 -8.25
CA GLY A 47 4.89 16.04 -9.02
C GLY A 47 3.51 16.55 -9.48
N ILE A 48 3.41 17.88 -9.69
CA ILE A 48 2.11 18.55 -9.79
C ILE A 48 1.41 18.31 -11.15
N PHE A 49 2.12 18.36 -12.27
CA PHE A 49 1.51 18.52 -13.57
C PHE A 49 1.99 17.53 -14.66
N LYS A 50 2.14 16.25 -14.32
CA LYS A 50 2.40 15.23 -15.35
C LYS A 50 1.15 14.92 -16.18
N SER A 51 -0.05 15.02 -15.59
CA SER A 51 -1.33 14.71 -16.24
C SER A 51 -2.48 15.47 -15.55
N PRO A 52 -3.53 15.91 -16.28
CA PRO A 52 -4.71 16.56 -15.70
C PRO A 52 -5.69 15.55 -15.07
N PHE A 53 -5.66 14.28 -15.48
CA PHE A 53 -6.67 13.29 -15.12
C PHE A 53 -6.78 13.01 -13.62
N PRO A 54 -5.69 12.82 -12.84
CA PRO A 54 -5.81 12.60 -11.42
C PRO A 54 -6.35 13.83 -10.67
N PHE A 55 -6.07 15.04 -11.16
CA PHE A 55 -6.66 16.25 -10.62
C PHE A 55 -8.19 16.28 -10.87
N LEU A 56 -8.64 15.90 -12.07
CA LEU A 56 -10.07 15.80 -12.38
C LEU A 56 -10.77 14.73 -11.53
N THR A 57 -10.09 13.60 -11.26
CA THR A 57 -10.64 12.55 -10.40
C THR A 57 -10.78 13.04 -8.96
N ASP A 58 -9.71 13.59 -8.37
CA ASP A 58 -9.75 14.11 -7.01
C ASP A 58 -10.80 15.22 -6.86
N LEU A 59 -10.85 16.18 -7.79
CA LEU A 59 -11.88 17.24 -7.82
C LEU A 59 -13.30 16.64 -7.96
N GLY A 60 -13.48 15.68 -8.86
CA GLY A 60 -14.76 15.01 -9.06
C GLY A 60 -15.26 14.34 -7.78
N ILE A 61 -14.41 13.62 -7.06
CA ILE A 61 -14.75 12.97 -5.78
C ILE A 61 -15.06 14.04 -4.72
N ILE A 62 -14.24 15.08 -4.59
CA ILE A 62 -14.47 16.19 -3.65
C ILE A 62 -15.85 16.82 -3.89
N LEU A 63 -16.24 17.04 -5.16
CA LEU A 63 -17.53 17.60 -5.51
C LEU A 63 -18.68 16.64 -5.22
N VAL A 64 -18.55 15.35 -5.56
CA VAL A 64 -19.58 14.33 -5.29
C VAL A 64 -19.81 14.19 -3.78
N VAL A 65 -18.75 14.07 -3.01
CA VAL A 65 -18.82 14.04 -1.54
C VAL A 65 -19.42 15.33 -1.00
N GLY A 66 -18.97 16.47 -1.52
CA GLY A 66 -19.48 17.78 -1.11
C GLY A 66 -20.96 17.98 -1.41
N ALA A 67 -21.47 17.41 -2.51
CA ALA A 67 -22.89 17.48 -2.89
C ALA A 67 -23.80 16.85 -1.83
N ILE A 68 -23.35 15.78 -1.15
CA ILE A 68 -24.10 15.13 -0.04
C ILE A 68 -24.32 16.12 1.09
N GLY A 69 -23.38 17.04 1.33
CA GLY A 69 -23.49 18.05 2.37
C GLY A 69 -24.74 18.94 2.24
N TYR A 70 -25.27 19.13 1.04
CA TYR A 70 -26.50 19.91 0.86
C TYR A 70 -27.79 19.22 1.34
N PHE A 71 -27.76 17.90 1.55
CA PHE A 71 -28.88 17.15 2.15
C PHE A 71 -28.84 17.19 3.70
N ILE A 72 -27.76 17.69 4.28
CA ILE A 72 -27.56 17.79 5.72
C ILE A 72 -28.11 19.13 6.19
N LYS A 73 -28.75 19.16 7.41
CA LYS A 73 -29.23 20.37 8.01
C LYS A 73 -28.13 21.44 8.07
N PRO A 74 -28.41 22.73 7.72
CA PRO A 74 -27.38 23.78 7.60
C PRO A 74 -26.46 23.87 8.83
N GLN A 75 -27.01 23.71 10.04
CA GLN A 75 -26.28 23.79 11.31
C GLN A 75 -25.24 22.65 11.48
N LYS A 76 -25.42 21.51 10.75
CA LYS A 76 -24.55 20.35 10.80
C LYS A 76 -23.61 20.26 9.59
N GLN A 77 -23.81 21.08 8.54
CA GLN A 77 -22.98 21.06 7.33
C GLN A 77 -21.52 21.34 7.61
N TYR A 78 -21.21 22.28 8.53
CA TYR A 78 -19.84 22.54 8.92
C TYR A 78 -19.15 21.26 9.44
N LYS A 79 -19.80 20.54 10.35
CA LYS A 79 -19.22 19.28 10.90
C LYS A 79 -18.95 18.27 9.80
N TYR A 80 -19.85 18.14 8.85
CA TYR A 80 -19.69 17.25 7.70
C TYR A 80 -18.48 17.64 6.85
N PHE A 81 -18.38 18.89 6.41
CA PHE A 81 -17.27 19.36 5.60
C PHE A 81 -15.95 19.33 6.36
N PHE A 82 -15.96 19.62 7.65
CA PHE A 82 -14.78 19.56 8.50
C PHE A 82 -14.22 18.13 8.59
N ILE A 83 -15.08 17.14 8.79
CA ILE A 83 -14.67 15.72 8.81
C ILE A 83 -13.99 15.32 7.48
N TRP A 84 -14.58 15.70 6.35
CA TRP A 84 -13.99 15.36 5.05
C TRP A 84 -12.68 16.11 4.79
N VAL A 85 -12.56 17.37 5.19
CA VAL A 85 -11.29 18.08 5.10
C VAL A 85 -10.22 17.41 5.98
N CYS A 86 -10.58 16.96 7.19
CA CYS A 86 -9.67 16.20 8.04
C CYS A 86 -9.23 14.88 7.35
N ILE A 87 -10.16 14.14 6.74
CA ILE A 87 -9.85 12.90 6.00
C ILE A 87 -8.88 13.19 4.85
N PHE A 88 -9.16 14.19 4.02
CA PHE A 88 -8.28 14.53 2.88
C PHE A 88 -6.92 15.07 3.35
N ALA A 89 -6.88 15.85 4.42
CA ALA A 89 -5.64 16.31 5.01
C ALA A 89 -4.82 15.14 5.60
N LEU A 90 -5.47 14.18 6.26
CA LEU A 90 -4.82 12.98 6.78
C LEU A 90 -4.24 12.11 5.65
N ILE A 91 -5.01 11.88 4.58
CA ILE A 91 -4.50 11.22 3.36
C ILE A 91 -3.25 11.95 2.86
N GLY A 92 -3.30 13.29 2.84
CA GLY A 92 -2.18 14.12 2.40
C GLY A 92 -0.95 13.97 3.26
N LEU A 93 -1.10 14.08 4.57
CA LEU A 93 -0.01 13.98 5.53
C LEU A 93 0.66 12.61 5.50
N VAL A 94 -0.15 11.55 5.65
CA VAL A 94 0.36 10.17 5.67
C VAL A 94 1.10 9.82 4.40
N ASN A 95 0.53 10.09 3.24
CA ASN A 95 1.19 9.76 1.97
C ASN A 95 2.42 10.64 1.69
N SER A 96 2.43 11.91 2.11
CA SER A 96 3.62 12.76 1.96
C SER A 96 4.80 12.27 2.81
N ILE A 97 4.55 11.77 4.02
CA ILE A 97 5.57 11.18 4.88
C ILE A 97 5.98 9.80 4.34
N TYR A 98 5.04 8.93 4.06
CA TYR A 98 5.29 7.57 3.58
C TYR A 98 6.12 7.54 2.29
N TYR A 99 5.85 8.46 1.37
CA TYR A 99 6.54 8.54 0.08
C TYR A 99 8.05 8.82 0.22
N VAL A 100 8.47 9.56 1.24
CA VAL A 100 9.90 9.86 1.47
C VAL A 100 10.70 8.60 1.80
N PHE A 101 10.06 7.60 2.43
CA PHE A 101 10.72 6.36 2.82
C PHE A 101 10.64 5.28 1.74
N TYR A 102 9.46 5.14 1.14
CA TYR A 102 9.13 3.99 0.31
C TYR A 102 8.95 4.33 -1.17
N THR A 103 9.06 5.61 -1.56
CA THR A 103 8.75 6.09 -2.93
C THR A 103 7.41 5.55 -3.48
N SER A 104 6.49 5.25 -2.58
CA SER A 104 5.18 4.64 -2.83
C SER A 104 4.10 5.29 -1.96
N PHE A 105 2.88 4.82 -2.02
CA PHE A 105 1.74 5.32 -1.26
C PHE A 105 1.31 4.32 -0.18
N ALA A 106 0.95 4.85 1.00
CA ALA A 106 0.52 4.05 2.14
C ALA A 106 -0.76 3.26 1.84
N SER A 107 -0.88 2.06 2.41
CA SER A 107 -2.06 1.20 2.33
C SER A 107 -2.73 1.04 3.68
N PHE A 108 -4.06 0.91 3.68
CA PHE A 108 -4.82 0.52 4.87
C PHE A 108 -4.44 -0.87 5.37
N GLY A 109 -3.95 -1.76 4.50
CA GLY A 109 -3.41 -3.07 4.91
C GLY A 109 -2.22 -2.96 5.86
N GLU A 110 -1.45 -1.88 5.77
CA GLU A 110 -0.28 -1.64 6.61
C GLU A 110 -0.63 -1.09 8.01
N LEU A 111 -1.89 -0.68 8.25
CA LEU A 111 -2.31 -0.23 9.59
C LEU A 111 -2.14 -1.31 10.65
N ALA A 112 -2.22 -2.59 10.27
CA ALA A 112 -1.99 -3.70 11.19
C ALA A 112 -0.53 -3.81 11.66
N THR A 113 0.42 -3.19 10.94
CA THR A 113 1.85 -3.15 11.29
C THR A 113 2.26 -1.88 12.02
N LEU A 114 1.32 -0.98 12.34
CA LEU A 114 1.61 0.28 13.04
C LEU A 114 2.28 0.07 14.42
N SER A 115 2.04 -1.06 15.08
CA SER A 115 2.73 -1.41 16.33
C SER A 115 4.25 -1.56 16.16
N GLN A 116 4.73 -1.70 14.92
CA GLN A 116 6.15 -1.83 14.59
C GLN A 116 6.80 -0.46 14.30
N THR A 117 6.01 0.61 14.26
CA THR A 117 6.52 1.96 13.97
C THR A 117 7.40 2.54 15.07
N GLU A 118 7.41 1.97 16.27
CA GLU A 118 8.30 2.40 17.35
C GLU A 118 9.78 2.32 16.95
N THR A 119 10.15 1.30 16.17
CA THR A 119 11.51 1.12 15.65
C THR A 119 11.88 2.13 14.56
N VAL A 120 10.89 2.77 13.93
CA VAL A 120 11.08 3.69 12.79
C VAL A 120 10.87 5.16 13.18
N THR A 121 10.41 5.44 14.41
CA THR A 121 10.07 6.81 14.83
C THR A 121 11.26 7.77 14.76
N GLY A 122 12.47 7.32 15.11
CA GLY A 122 13.69 8.12 14.97
C GLY A 122 13.92 8.58 13.54
N SER A 123 13.87 7.64 12.60
CA SER A 123 14.04 7.92 11.17
C SER A 123 12.95 8.82 10.60
N ILE A 124 11.71 8.74 11.12
CA ILE A 124 10.61 9.63 10.71
C ILE A 124 10.93 11.08 11.07
N TRP A 125 11.46 11.32 12.27
CA TRP A 125 11.82 12.69 12.70
C TRP A 125 12.97 13.27 11.88
N GLU A 126 13.97 12.50 11.51
CA GLU A 126 15.09 12.96 10.67
C GLU A 126 14.64 13.43 9.28
N LYS A 127 13.63 12.80 8.70
CA LYS A 127 13.10 13.10 7.36
C LYS A 127 11.85 13.97 7.38
N PHE A 128 11.35 14.32 8.58
CA PHE A 128 10.18 15.18 8.71
C PHE A 128 10.46 16.58 8.18
N ARG A 129 9.61 17.07 7.30
CA ARG A 129 9.69 18.41 6.73
C ARG A 129 8.61 19.29 7.31
N TRP A 130 8.97 20.47 7.79
CA TRP A 130 8.03 21.44 8.39
C TRP A 130 6.84 21.81 7.47
N ASN A 131 7.01 21.71 6.14
CA ASN A 131 5.93 21.95 5.19
C ASN A 131 4.78 20.95 5.31
N TYR A 132 4.98 19.78 5.93
CA TYR A 132 3.89 18.81 6.18
C TYR A 132 2.88 19.29 7.21
N LEU A 133 3.26 20.24 8.09
CA LEU A 133 2.33 20.87 9.03
C LEU A 133 1.18 21.60 8.34
N VAL A 134 1.34 21.98 7.07
CA VAL A 134 0.26 22.59 6.28
C VAL A 134 -0.99 21.71 6.27
N PHE A 135 -0.85 20.39 6.24
CA PHE A 135 -2.02 19.48 6.28
C PHE A 135 -2.81 19.59 7.60
N ILE A 136 -2.15 19.88 8.71
CA ILE A 136 -2.79 20.11 10.01
C ILE A 136 -3.46 21.51 10.02
N LEU A 137 -2.86 22.49 9.35
CA LEU A 137 -3.40 23.86 9.28
C LEU A 137 -4.64 23.96 8.37
N LEU A 138 -4.80 23.06 7.37
CA LEU A 138 -5.93 23.10 6.45
C LEU A 138 -7.31 22.95 7.15
N PRO A 139 -7.55 21.94 8.00
CA PRO A 139 -8.79 21.87 8.80
C PRO A 139 -8.98 23.08 9.73
N LEU A 140 -7.90 23.56 10.35
CA LEU A 140 -7.95 24.74 11.19
C LEU A 140 -8.40 25.98 10.40
N LEU A 141 -7.90 26.15 9.18
CA LEU A 141 -8.34 27.23 8.29
C LEU A 141 -9.84 27.15 8.01
N LEU A 142 -10.40 25.97 7.73
CA LEU A 142 -11.85 25.79 7.54
C LEU A 142 -12.62 26.16 8.81
N HIS A 143 -12.11 25.81 9.99
CA HIS A 143 -12.70 26.17 11.27
C HIS A 143 -12.74 27.70 11.48
N LEU A 144 -11.64 28.39 11.20
CA LEU A 144 -11.57 29.85 11.30
C LEU A 144 -12.52 30.55 10.31
N ILE A 145 -12.62 30.06 9.09
CA ILE A 145 -13.57 30.55 8.08
C ILE A 145 -15.00 30.34 8.59
N HIS A 146 -15.33 29.16 9.10
CA HIS A 146 -16.66 28.89 9.65
C HIS A 146 -17.01 29.83 10.79
N LYS A 147 -16.10 30.02 11.76
CA LYS A 147 -16.32 30.95 12.88
C LYS A 147 -16.63 32.36 12.38
N LYS A 148 -15.95 32.83 11.34
CA LYS A 148 -16.21 34.14 10.73
C LYS A 148 -17.53 34.20 9.94
N LEU A 149 -18.01 33.06 9.42
CA LEU A 149 -19.24 32.96 8.64
C LEU A 149 -20.49 32.68 9.50
N SER A 150 -20.32 32.19 10.74
CA SER A 150 -21.42 31.77 11.60
C SER A 150 -22.43 32.92 11.92
N ASP A 151 -21.94 34.14 11.90
CA ASP A 151 -22.76 35.33 12.16
C ASP A 151 -23.42 35.90 10.89
N SER A 152 -23.25 35.27 9.76
CA SER A 152 -23.74 35.75 8.47
C SER A 152 -25.08 35.15 8.09
N SER A 153 -25.78 35.79 7.15
CA SER A 153 -27.05 35.34 6.55
C SER A 153 -27.00 34.00 5.84
N TYR A 154 -25.83 33.30 5.85
CA TYR A 154 -25.58 32.00 5.23
C TYR A 154 -26.58 30.93 5.71
N TYR A 155 -26.84 30.83 7.02
CA TYR A 155 -27.81 29.86 7.56
C TYR A 155 -29.25 30.16 7.18
N ASN A 156 -29.59 31.44 6.91
CA ASN A 156 -30.93 31.83 6.50
C ASN A 156 -31.21 31.49 5.03
N PHE A 157 -30.19 31.52 4.15
CA PHE A 157 -30.32 31.21 2.72
C PHE A 157 -30.57 29.72 2.47
N LEU A 158 -29.93 28.82 3.22
CA LEU A 158 -30.08 27.38 3.05
C LEU A 158 -31.34 26.79 3.70
N ASN A 159 -32.10 27.55 4.44
CA ASN A 159 -33.42 27.14 4.93
C ASN A 159 -34.45 26.91 3.80
N CYS A 160 -34.10 27.23 2.55
CA CYS A 160 -34.90 26.92 1.38
C CYS A 160 -34.50 25.53 0.84
N VAL A 161 -35.18 24.47 1.30
CA VAL A 161 -34.91 23.04 0.95
C VAL A 161 -34.85 22.80 -0.56
N GLU A 162 -35.62 23.55 -1.35
CA GLU A 162 -35.63 23.47 -2.81
C GLU A 162 -34.32 23.96 -3.45
N LYS A 163 -33.72 25.02 -2.93
CA LYS A 163 -32.45 25.55 -3.41
C LYS A 163 -31.29 24.57 -3.07
N GLY A 164 -31.33 23.96 -1.90
CA GLY A 164 -30.33 22.96 -1.50
C GLY A 164 -30.31 21.74 -2.44
N LYS A 165 -31.48 21.23 -2.84
CA LYS A 165 -31.58 20.11 -3.81
C LYS A 165 -31.04 20.47 -5.18
N LYS A 166 -31.34 21.66 -5.69
CA LYS A 166 -30.80 22.13 -6.99
C LYS A 166 -29.29 22.29 -6.94
N MET A 167 -28.75 22.80 -5.84
CA MET A 167 -27.30 22.93 -5.63
C MET A 167 -26.61 21.58 -5.51
N ALA A 168 -27.18 20.63 -4.77
CA ALA A 168 -26.69 19.27 -4.70
C ALA A 168 -26.63 18.63 -6.09
N LEU A 169 -27.72 18.71 -6.86
CA LEU A 169 -27.78 18.11 -8.18
C LEU A 169 -26.78 18.76 -9.16
N SER A 170 -26.66 20.09 -9.20
CA SER A 170 -25.70 20.76 -10.09
C SER A 170 -24.25 20.41 -9.71
N THR A 171 -23.93 20.38 -8.43
CA THR A 171 -22.59 19.99 -7.95
C THR A 171 -22.28 18.53 -8.27
N LEU A 172 -23.25 17.64 -8.08
CA LEU A 172 -23.14 16.22 -8.43
C LEU A 172 -22.90 16.02 -9.93
N ILE A 173 -23.64 16.71 -10.78
CA ILE A 173 -23.46 16.64 -12.25
C ILE A 173 -22.05 17.09 -12.64
N VAL A 174 -21.56 18.20 -12.07
CA VAL A 174 -20.19 18.68 -12.35
C VAL A 174 -19.15 17.67 -11.84
N GLY A 175 -19.34 17.11 -10.64
CA GLY A 175 -18.45 16.08 -10.09
C GLY A 175 -18.41 14.82 -10.96
N ILE A 176 -19.58 14.29 -11.35
CA ILE A 176 -19.68 13.13 -12.25
C ILE A 176 -19.05 13.45 -13.61
N PHE A 177 -19.24 14.65 -14.15
CA PHE A 177 -18.63 15.06 -15.42
C PHE A 177 -17.09 15.05 -15.34
N CYS A 178 -16.50 15.55 -14.26
CA CYS A 178 -15.06 15.48 -14.02
C CYS A 178 -14.56 14.03 -13.98
N LEU A 179 -15.26 13.15 -13.28
CA LEU A 179 -14.93 11.71 -13.21
C LEU A 179 -15.06 11.05 -14.58
N SER A 180 -16.16 11.34 -15.31
CA SER A 180 -16.40 10.78 -16.64
C SER A 180 -15.31 11.15 -17.63
N ILE A 181 -14.85 12.40 -17.65
CA ILE A 181 -13.71 12.81 -18.46
C ILE A 181 -12.46 12.01 -18.07
N SER A 182 -12.13 11.93 -16.78
CA SER A 182 -10.94 11.19 -16.35
C SER A 182 -11.00 9.72 -16.77
N PHE A 183 -12.14 9.07 -16.61
CA PHE A 183 -12.30 7.64 -16.92
C PHE A 183 -12.43 7.35 -18.41
N ALA A 184 -13.01 8.24 -19.21
CA ALA A 184 -13.11 8.07 -20.65
C ALA A 184 -11.74 7.94 -21.35
N PHE A 185 -10.70 8.52 -20.76
CA PHE A 185 -9.32 8.41 -21.25
C PHE A 185 -8.52 7.30 -20.55
N ALA A 186 -9.15 6.47 -19.71
CA ALA A 186 -8.49 5.34 -19.08
C ALA A 186 -8.55 4.09 -19.96
N LYS A 187 -7.43 3.37 -20.04
CA LYS A 187 -7.32 2.10 -20.77
C LYS A 187 -7.81 0.94 -19.88
N LYS A 188 -8.19 -0.17 -20.49
CA LYS A 188 -8.56 -1.40 -19.76
C LYS A 188 -7.45 -1.86 -18.81
N SER A 189 -6.17 -1.70 -19.21
CA SER A 189 -5.01 -1.97 -18.37
C SER A 189 -4.93 -1.07 -17.13
N ASP A 190 -5.41 0.18 -17.18
CA ASP A 190 -5.39 1.09 -16.04
C ASP A 190 -6.36 0.64 -14.95
N PHE A 191 -7.57 0.19 -15.34
CA PHE A 191 -8.54 -0.40 -14.41
C PHE A 191 -8.05 -1.72 -13.83
N SER A 192 -7.35 -2.55 -14.61
CA SER A 192 -6.71 -3.76 -14.10
C SER A 192 -5.66 -3.43 -13.02
N ARG A 193 -4.84 -2.41 -13.25
CA ARG A 193 -3.84 -1.93 -12.27
C ARG A 193 -4.50 -1.35 -11.02
N LEU A 194 -5.57 -0.58 -11.19
CA LEU A 194 -6.35 -0.04 -10.07
C LEU A 194 -6.89 -1.17 -9.17
N ASN A 195 -7.42 -2.23 -9.78
CA ASN A 195 -7.97 -3.36 -9.04
C ASN A 195 -6.89 -4.22 -8.36
N LYS A 196 -5.79 -4.49 -9.05
CA LYS A 196 -4.68 -5.33 -8.54
C LYS A 196 -3.74 -4.60 -7.59
N GLN A 197 -3.65 -3.27 -7.67
CA GLN A 197 -2.83 -2.37 -6.84
C GLN A 197 -1.32 -2.69 -6.78
N TRP A 198 -0.79 -3.44 -7.73
CA TRP A 198 0.63 -3.81 -7.75
C TRP A 198 1.59 -2.63 -8.04
N ASN A 199 1.10 -1.53 -8.61
CA ASN A 199 1.87 -0.30 -8.82
C ASN A 199 1.09 0.91 -8.32
N ARG A 200 1.20 1.20 -7.03
CA ARG A 200 0.49 2.29 -6.35
C ARG A 200 0.86 3.66 -6.90
N LEU A 201 2.15 3.86 -7.25
CA LEU A 201 2.63 5.10 -7.85
C LEU A 201 1.86 5.41 -9.14
N TYR A 202 1.81 4.44 -10.06
CA TYR A 202 1.07 4.57 -11.31
C TYR A 202 -0.41 4.88 -11.07
N ILE A 203 -1.04 4.21 -10.11
CA ILE A 203 -2.46 4.41 -9.80
C ILE A 203 -2.73 5.85 -9.36
N VAL A 204 -1.90 6.41 -8.48
CA VAL A 204 -2.05 7.79 -8.03
C VAL A 204 -1.72 8.78 -9.14
N GLU A 205 -0.71 8.52 -9.97
CA GLU A 205 -0.39 9.34 -11.15
C GLU A 205 -1.53 9.35 -12.18
N ARG A 206 -2.31 8.27 -12.28
CA ARG A 206 -3.39 8.14 -13.26
C ARG A 206 -4.75 8.53 -12.71
N PHE A 207 -5.07 8.16 -11.48
CA PHE A 207 -6.41 8.27 -10.91
C PHE A 207 -6.52 9.20 -9.70
N GLY A 208 -5.42 9.70 -9.16
CA GLY A 208 -5.40 10.57 -7.98
C GLY A 208 -5.33 9.81 -6.65
N ALA A 209 -5.01 10.56 -5.59
CA ALA A 209 -4.76 9.98 -4.26
C ALA A 209 -6.05 9.56 -3.56
N ILE A 210 -7.15 10.29 -3.75
CA ILE A 210 -8.43 9.96 -3.08
C ILE A 210 -8.99 8.64 -3.63
N LEU A 211 -9.01 8.47 -4.96
CA LEU A 211 -9.51 7.22 -5.55
C LEU A 211 -8.64 6.04 -5.16
N TYR A 212 -7.31 6.21 -5.17
CA TYR A 212 -6.38 5.18 -4.72
C TYR A 212 -6.71 4.74 -3.29
N GLN A 213 -6.79 5.67 -2.33
CA GLN A 213 -7.06 5.36 -0.92
C GLN A 213 -8.44 4.72 -0.72
N GLY A 214 -9.47 5.20 -1.42
CA GLY A 214 -10.80 4.61 -1.38
C GLY A 214 -10.81 3.16 -1.90
N ASN A 215 -10.13 2.91 -3.01
CA ASN A 215 -10.00 1.57 -3.57
C ASN A 215 -9.16 0.66 -2.65
N ASP A 216 -8.06 1.15 -2.10
CA ASP A 216 -7.21 0.42 -1.16
C ASP A 216 -7.98 -0.01 0.10
N LEU A 217 -8.81 0.88 0.64
CA LEU A 217 -9.71 0.52 1.75
C LEU A 217 -10.65 -0.63 1.38
N ILE A 218 -11.26 -0.56 0.19
CA ILE A 218 -12.16 -1.62 -0.30
C ILE A 218 -11.38 -2.94 -0.45
N GLN A 219 -10.19 -2.91 -1.07
CA GLN A 219 -9.37 -4.11 -1.27
C GLN A 219 -8.88 -4.69 0.06
N THR A 220 -8.59 -3.86 1.06
CA THR A 220 -8.20 -4.30 2.40
C THR A 220 -9.38 -4.94 3.18
N LEU A 221 -10.59 -4.40 3.02
CA LEU A 221 -11.79 -4.93 3.69
C LEU A 221 -12.36 -6.16 3.00
N ARG A 222 -12.23 -6.26 1.68
CA ARG A 222 -12.78 -7.35 0.86
C ARG A 222 -12.40 -8.74 1.35
N PRO A 223 -11.13 -9.06 1.70
CA PRO A 223 -10.75 -10.36 2.21
C PRO A 223 -11.46 -10.73 3.52
N LYS A 224 -11.63 -9.75 4.42
CA LYS A 224 -12.32 -9.95 5.70
C LYS A 224 -13.81 -10.23 5.51
N ILE A 225 -14.42 -9.58 4.51
CA ILE A 225 -15.84 -9.77 4.18
C ILE A 225 -16.03 -11.09 3.39
N SER A 226 -15.17 -11.37 2.41
CA SER A 226 -15.28 -12.59 1.59
C SER A 226 -15.03 -13.87 2.38
N SER A 227 -14.28 -13.81 3.49
CA SER A 227 -14.13 -14.95 4.39
C SER A 227 -15.45 -15.38 5.05
N LEU A 228 -16.47 -14.53 5.04
CA LEU A 228 -17.79 -14.82 5.56
C LEU A 228 -18.74 -15.44 4.51
N PHE A 229 -18.41 -15.30 3.21
CA PHE A 229 -19.26 -15.69 2.09
C PHE A 229 -18.42 -16.22 0.92
N GLY A 230 -19.00 -17.09 0.10
CA GLY A 230 -18.40 -17.49 -1.18
C GLY A 230 -17.32 -18.57 -1.10
N TYR A 231 -17.24 -19.33 -0.01
CA TYR A 231 -16.27 -20.43 0.14
C TYR A 231 -16.39 -21.48 -0.97
N GLU A 232 -17.61 -21.92 -1.28
CA GLU A 232 -17.86 -22.94 -2.31
C GLU A 232 -17.43 -22.49 -3.71
N ASP A 233 -17.68 -21.24 -4.06
CA ASP A 233 -17.28 -20.67 -5.35
C ASP A 233 -15.75 -20.55 -5.45
N ALA A 234 -15.11 -20.10 -4.37
CA ALA A 234 -13.65 -20.01 -4.30
C ALA A 234 -12.99 -21.41 -4.36
N LEU A 235 -13.56 -22.39 -3.66
CA LEU A 235 -13.08 -23.77 -3.69
C LEU A 235 -13.21 -24.39 -5.09
N ARG A 236 -14.35 -24.15 -5.77
CA ARG A 236 -14.55 -24.61 -7.13
C ARG A 236 -13.53 -24.00 -8.09
N ALA A 237 -13.34 -22.67 -8.05
CA ALA A 237 -12.36 -21.98 -8.89
C ALA A 237 -10.93 -22.44 -8.63
N PHE A 238 -10.58 -22.72 -7.37
CA PHE A 238 -9.29 -23.29 -6.99
C PHE A 238 -9.10 -24.68 -7.59
N ASN A 239 -10.08 -25.56 -7.42
CA ASN A 239 -10.02 -26.93 -7.95
C ASN A 239 -9.94 -26.96 -9.48
N GLU A 240 -10.71 -26.13 -10.17
CA GLU A 240 -10.68 -25.98 -11.64
C GLU A 240 -9.30 -25.50 -12.12
N TYR A 241 -8.70 -24.52 -11.43
CA TYR A 241 -7.37 -24.02 -11.76
C TYR A 241 -6.31 -25.13 -11.65
N PHE A 242 -6.26 -25.85 -10.54
CA PHE A 242 -5.27 -26.91 -10.33
C PHE A 242 -5.55 -28.17 -11.13
N ALA A 243 -6.79 -28.41 -11.56
CA ALA A 243 -7.13 -29.53 -12.45
C ALA A 243 -6.85 -29.23 -13.93
N SER A 244 -6.52 -28.01 -14.31
CA SER A 244 -6.23 -27.65 -15.70
C SER A 244 -5.04 -28.42 -16.26
N GLU A 245 -5.09 -28.78 -17.56
CA GLU A 245 -4.02 -29.51 -18.23
C GLU A 245 -2.66 -28.79 -18.13
N GLU A 246 -2.68 -27.46 -18.17
CA GLU A 246 -1.48 -26.64 -18.03
C GLU A 246 -0.80 -26.87 -16.68
N ASN A 247 -1.56 -26.90 -15.58
CA ASN A 247 -1.05 -27.13 -14.23
C ASN A 247 -0.66 -28.59 -13.97
N GLN A 248 -1.27 -29.54 -14.67
CA GLN A 248 -0.90 -30.96 -14.53
C GLN A 248 0.49 -31.26 -15.14
N LYS A 249 0.92 -30.54 -16.17
CA LYS A 249 2.26 -30.71 -16.78
C LYS A 249 3.42 -30.51 -15.80
N TYR A 250 3.24 -29.68 -14.76
CA TYR A 250 4.26 -29.45 -13.74
C TYR A 250 4.43 -30.60 -12.74
N LYS A 251 3.58 -31.63 -12.82
CA LYS A 251 3.66 -32.84 -11.98
C LYS A 251 4.47 -33.97 -12.63
N GLU A 252 4.88 -33.82 -13.87
CA GLU A 252 5.66 -34.84 -14.56
C GLU A 252 7.10 -34.87 -14.02
N ASP A 253 7.60 -36.07 -13.82
CA ASP A 253 8.99 -36.29 -13.41
C ASP A 253 9.96 -35.82 -14.51
N ASN A 254 11.08 -35.25 -14.09
CA ASN A 254 12.16 -34.82 -14.97
C ASN A 254 13.52 -35.33 -14.46
N LYS A 255 14.59 -35.04 -15.17
CA LYS A 255 15.95 -35.54 -14.85
C LYS A 255 16.47 -35.09 -13.47
N TYR A 256 15.84 -34.13 -12.84
CA TYR A 256 16.21 -33.62 -11.51
C TYR A 256 15.28 -34.13 -10.40
N THR A 257 14.22 -34.87 -10.74
CA THR A 257 13.30 -35.41 -9.74
C THR A 257 14.05 -36.31 -8.77
N GLY A 258 13.92 -36.03 -7.48
CA GLY A 258 14.54 -36.81 -6.42
C GLY A 258 16.05 -36.57 -6.17
N ILE A 259 16.71 -35.70 -6.95
CA ILE A 259 18.17 -35.44 -6.81
C ILE A 259 18.57 -34.96 -5.40
N ALA A 260 17.68 -34.25 -4.71
CA ALA A 260 17.89 -33.71 -3.36
C ALA A 260 17.23 -34.56 -2.27
N ASN A 261 16.80 -35.78 -2.57
CA ASN A 261 16.13 -36.63 -1.58
C ASN A 261 17.08 -36.97 -0.42
N GLY A 262 16.64 -36.69 0.82
CA GLY A 262 17.43 -36.93 2.03
C GLY A 262 18.46 -35.87 2.37
N TYR A 263 18.58 -34.81 1.57
CA TYR A 263 19.46 -33.68 1.87
C TYR A 263 18.75 -32.65 2.76
N ASN A 264 19.53 -31.90 3.53
CA ASN A 264 19.09 -30.71 4.23
C ASN A 264 18.83 -29.58 3.25
N LEU A 265 17.88 -28.70 3.59
CA LEU A 265 17.47 -27.59 2.74
C LEU A 265 17.69 -26.26 3.45
N ILE A 266 18.47 -25.37 2.87
CA ILE A 266 18.65 -24.00 3.36
C ILE A 266 18.25 -23.02 2.26
N PHE A 267 17.26 -22.19 2.54
CA PHE A 267 16.95 -21.00 1.74
C PHE A 267 17.67 -19.79 2.32
N VAL A 268 18.47 -19.12 1.50
CA VAL A 268 19.07 -17.83 1.86
C VAL A 268 18.36 -16.74 1.06
N HIS A 269 17.52 -16.00 1.72
CA HIS A 269 16.82 -14.84 1.15
C HIS A 269 17.73 -13.62 1.32
N MET A 270 18.47 -13.26 0.27
CA MET A 270 19.34 -12.07 0.25
C MET A 270 18.51 -10.83 0.02
N GLU A 271 18.10 -10.16 1.10
CA GLU A 271 17.27 -8.96 1.04
C GLU A 271 18.00 -7.83 0.31
N SER A 272 17.27 -7.13 -0.56
CA SER A 272 17.77 -5.99 -1.36
C SER A 272 18.97 -6.29 -2.27
N MET A 273 19.32 -7.56 -2.49
CA MET A 273 20.34 -7.95 -3.47
C MET A 273 19.77 -7.86 -4.89
N GLU A 274 20.45 -7.13 -5.76
CA GLU A 274 20.07 -7.00 -7.16
C GLU A 274 21.05 -7.77 -8.06
N ASP A 275 20.51 -8.41 -9.09
CA ASP A 275 21.27 -9.31 -10.00
C ASP A 275 22.44 -8.63 -10.71
N PHE A 276 22.38 -7.31 -10.94
CA PHE A 276 23.48 -6.59 -11.61
C PHE A 276 24.83 -6.72 -10.87
N ALA A 277 24.84 -7.05 -9.58
CA ALA A 277 26.05 -7.25 -8.81
C ALA A 277 26.72 -8.62 -9.09
N THR A 278 25.97 -9.57 -9.66
CA THR A 278 26.48 -10.89 -10.05
C THR A 278 27.38 -10.73 -11.29
N ASP A 279 28.54 -11.39 -11.28
CA ASP A 279 29.58 -11.28 -12.31
C ASP A 279 30.14 -9.85 -12.53
N LEU A 280 29.75 -8.88 -11.69
CA LEU A 280 30.27 -7.51 -11.77
C LEU A 280 31.74 -7.46 -11.28
N THR A 281 32.57 -6.78 -12.06
CA THR A 281 33.96 -6.47 -11.69
C THR A 281 34.13 -4.97 -11.49
N PHE A 282 34.67 -4.58 -10.35
CA PHE A 282 35.01 -3.19 -10.04
C PHE A 282 36.49 -3.06 -9.70
N ASN A 283 37.21 -2.17 -10.39
CA ASN A 283 38.66 -2.00 -10.24
C ASN A 283 39.48 -3.33 -10.36
N GLY A 284 39.08 -4.20 -11.26
CA GLY A 284 39.73 -5.49 -11.49
C GLY A 284 39.45 -6.58 -10.43
N LYS A 285 38.49 -6.35 -9.52
CA LYS A 285 38.08 -7.34 -8.53
C LYS A 285 36.59 -7.68 -8.67
N GLU A 286 36.25 -8.93 -8.55
CA GLU A 286 34.87 -9.38 -8.52
C GLU A 286 34.14 -8.79 -7.29
N VAL A 287 32.92 -8.28 -7.50
CA VAL A 287 32.09 -7.71 -6.43
C VAL A 287 31.48 -8.81 -5.56
N THR A 288 31.03 -9.91 -6.19
CA THR A 288 30.39 -11.04 -5.52
C THR A 288 31.09 -12.37 -5.82
N PRO A 289 32.38 -12.57 -5.43
CA PRO A 289 33.15 -13.73 -5.85
C PRO A 289 32.56 -15.06 -5.37
N ASN A 290 31.98 -15.09 -4.17
CA ASN A 290 31.38 -16.32 -3.62
C ASN A 290 30.06 -16.67 -4.33
N LEU A 291 29.22 -15.68 -4.65
CA LEU A 291 27.99 -15.92 -5.41
C LEU A 291 28.30 -16.34 -6.84
N ASN A 292 29.28 -15.69 -7.47
CA ASN A 292 29.74 -16.07 -8.81
C ASN A 292 30.25 -17.53 -8.84
N LYS A 293 30.95 -17.96 -7.78
CA LYS A 293 31.38 -19.36 -7.64
C LYS A 293 30.20 -20.31 -7.53
N LEU A 294 29.25 -20.02 -6.63
CA LEU A 294 28.03 -20.84 -6.44
C LEU A 294 27.20 -20.92 -7.73
N ALA A 295 27.06 -19.81 -8.46
CA ALA A 295 26.34 -19.78 -9.73
C ALA A 295 26.98 -20.68 -10.78
N LYS A 296 28.32 -20.81 -10.78
CA LYS A 296 29.08 -21.69 -11.69
C LYS A 296 29.04 -23.16 -11.28
N GLU A 297 28.99 -23.45 -10.00
CA GLU A 297 29.00 -24.82 -9.45
C GLU A 297 27.59 -25.44 -9.31
N GLY A 298 26.55 -24.61 -9.30
CA GLY A 298 25.15 -25.00 -9.11
C GLY A 298 24.26 -24.75 -10.34
N MET A 299 22.96 -24.69 -10.09
CA MET A 299 21.96 -24.26 -11.06
C MET A 299 21.71 -22.77 -10.91
N PHE A 300 22.04 -21.99 -11.93
CA PHE A 300 21.76 -20.55 -11.96
C PHE A 300 20.55 -20.24 -12.84
N PHE A 301 19.57 -19.55 -12.27
CA PHE A 301 18.32 -19.16 -12.94
C PHE A 301 18.38 -17.68 -13.34
N SER A 302 18.89 -17.36 -14.50
CA SER A 302 19.08 -15.99 -15.01
C SER A 302 17.77 -15.22 -15.25
N ASN A 303 16.64 -15.91 -15.36
CA ASN A 303 15.32 -15.33 -15.57
C ASN A 303 14.41 -15.48 -14.35
N PHE A 304 14.98 -15.41 -13.16
CA PHE A 304 14.21 -15.44 -11.92
C PHE A 304 13.82 -14.02 -11.52
N TYR A 305 12.54 -13.70 -11.63
CA TYR A 305 12.00 -12.37 -11.34
C TYR A 305 11.23 -12.37 -10.02
N PRO A 306 11.27 -11.26 -9.24
CA PRO A 306 10.53 -11.17 -8.00
C PRO A 306 9.03 -11.08 -8.26
N GLU A 307 8.28 -12.02 -7.71
CA GLU A 307 6.82 -12.04 -7.71
C GLU A 307 6.30 -11.44 -6.40
N VAL A 308 6.44 -10.13 -6.27
CA VAL A 308 6.09 -9.39 -5.05
C VAL A 308 5.03 -8.32 -5.29
N SER A 309 4.29 -7.99 -4.24
CA SER A 309 3.32 -6.91 -4.19
C SER A 309 3.72 -5.90 -3.10
N THR A 310 2.84 -5.56 -2.18
CA THR A 310 3.10 -4.63 -1.08
C THR A 310 3.97 -5.21 0.03
N GLY A 311 3.98 -6.52 0.18
CA GLY A 311 4.70 -7.20 1.25
C GLY A 311 6.18 -7.42 0.96
N THR A 312 6.67 -7.06 -0.25
CA THR A 312 8.09 -7.16 -0.64
C THR A 312 8.74 -8.48 -0.18
N SER A 313 9.60 -8.44 0.84
CA SER A 313 10.30 -9.61 1.39
C SER A 313 9.34 -10.67 1.93
N SER A 314 8.29 -10.28 2.64
CA SER A 314 7.29 -11.23 3.18
C SER A 314 6.48 -11.92 2.07
N ASP A 315 6.30 -11.26 0.92
CA ASP A 315 5.66 -11.87 -0.24
C ASP A 315 6.59 -12.90 -0.89
N THR A 316 7.89 -12.63 -0.98
CA THR A 316 8.89 -13.59 -1.48
C THR A 316 8.94 -14.84 -0.58
N GLU A 317 8.97 -14.65 0.75
CA GLU A 317 8.93 -15.77 1.71
C GLU A 317 7.66 -16.61 1.50
N PHE A 318 6.50 -15.96 1.37
CA PHE A 318 5.23 -16.66 1.14
C PHE A 318 5.20 -17.43 -0.17
N THR A 319 5.61 -16.79 -1.27
CA THR A 319 5.62 -17.37 -2.62
C THR A 319 6.56 -18.57 -2.70
N LEU A 320 7.77 -18.43 -2.13
CA LEU A 320 8.77 -19.50 -2.09
C LEU A 320 8.26 -20.72 -1.34
N LEU A 321 7.60 -20.52 -0.19
CA LEU A 321 7.15 -21.62 0.67
C LEU A 321 5.87 -22.30 0.17
N SER A 322 4.97 -21.56 -0.47
CA SER A 322 3.62 -22.03 -0.79
C SER A 322 3.36 -22.23 -2.28
N SER A 323 4.23 -21.71 -3.16
CA SER A 323 4.01 -21.60 -4.62
C SER A 323 2.73 -20.84 -4.99
N LEU A 324 2.21 -20.01 -4.08
CA LEU A 324 1.06 -19.14 -4.33
C LEU A 324 1.53 -17.71 -4.63
N MET A 325 0.75 -16.99 -5.43
CA MET A 325 1.00 -15.58 -5.70
C MET A 325 0.75 -14.73 -4.45
N PRO A 326 1.48 -13.62 -4.28
CA PRO A 326 1.27 -12.72 -3.16
C PRO A 326 -0.12 -12.05 -3.21
N ALA A 327 -0.56 -11.50 -2.10
CA ALA A 327 -1.80 -10.75 -2.04
C ALA A 327 -1.75 -9.52 -2.94
N ALA A 328 -2.81 -9.26 -3.70
CA ALA A 328 -2.89 -8.08 -4.58
C ALA A 328 -2.92 -6.74 -3.82
N SER A 329 -3.29 -6.76 -2.54
CA SER A 329 -3.32 -5.62 -1.63
C SER A 329 -3.04 -6.07 -0.21
N GLY A 330 -2.25 -5.31 0.54
CA GLY A 330 -1.72 -5.75 1.81
C GLY A 330 -0.68 -6.86 1.63
N THR A 331 -0.36 -7.57 2.68
CA THR A 331 0.52 -8.74 2.64
C THR A 331 -0.16 -9.94 3.28
N VAL A 332 0.15 -11.13 2.79
CA VAL A 332 -0.37 -12.39 3.36
C VAL A 332 -0.01 -12.52 4.84
N PHE A 333 1.21 -12.16 5.20
CA PHE A 333 1.69 -12.22 6.59
C PHE A 333 0.90 -11.36 7.56
N VAL A 334 0.21 -10.32 7.10
CA VAL A 334 -0.61 -9.44 7.94
C VAL A 334 -2.09 -9.74 7.78
N SER A 335 -2.56 -9.89 6.54
CA SER A 335 -3.99 -9.98 6.24
C SER A 335 -4.55 -11.40 6.30
N TYR A 336 -3.69 -12.41 6.15
CA TYR A 336 -4.08 -13.81 5.99
C TYR A 336 -3.18 -14.79 6.76
N TYR A 337 -2.43 -14.32 7.75
CA TYR A 337 -1.49 -15.16 8.53
C TYR A 337 -2.17 -16.33 9.25
N ASP A 338 -3.46 -16.20 9.52
CA ASP A 338 -4.29 -17.19 10.23
C ASP A 338 -4.87 -18.30 9.34
N ARG A 339 -4.49 -18.30 8.05
CA ARG A 339 -4.95 -19.32 7.11
C ARG A 339 -4.07 -20.57 7.18
N ASN A 340 -4.66 -21.68 6.78
CA ASN A 340 -3.94 -22.95 6.69
C ASN A 340 -3.35 -23.11 5.29
N TYR A 341 -2.04 -22.93 5.17
CA TYR A 341 -1.31 -23.08 3.91
C TYR A 341 -0.66 -24.44 3.83
N ASN A 342 -0.62 -25.02 2.63
CA ASN A 342 0.25 -26.13 2.30
C ASN A 342 1.60 -25.54 1.86
N THR A 343 2.64 -25.80 2.64
CA THR A 343 3.97 -25.20 2.43
C THR A 343 5.04 -26.27 2.42
N ILE A 344 6.18 -25.98 1.79
CA ILE A 344 7.33 -26.87 1.79
C ILE A 344 7.81 -27.16 3.23
N ALA A 345 7.75 -26.17 4.12
CA ALA A 345 8.11 -26.36 5.53
C ALA A 345 7.19 -27.39 6.23
N LYS A 346 5.87 -27.32 6.01
CA LYS A 346 4.93 -28.33 6.55
C LYS A 346 5.13 -29.71 5.94
N ILE A 347 5.36 -29.77 4.62
CA ILE A 347 5.61 -31.04 3.93
C ILE A 347 6.85 -31.71 4.51
N LEU A 348 7.94 -30.95 4.69
CA LEU A 348 9.18 -31.47 5.23
C LEU A 348 9.06 -31.81 6.72
N SER A 349 8.38 -30.96 7.52
CA SER A 349 8.09 -31.28 8.93
C SER A 349 7.31 -32.58 9.08
N ASN A 350 6.34 -32.85 8.23
CA ASN A 350 5.60 -34.12 8.21
C ASN A 350 6.48 -35.32 7.79
N ASN A 351 7.66 -35.06 7.22
CA ASN A 351 8.66 -36.06 6.85
C ASN A 351 9.89 -36.05 7.79
N ASN A 352 9.69 -35.65 9.04
CA ASN A 352 10.70 -35.66 10.10
C ASN A 352 11.86 -34.67 9.91
N TYR A 353 11.68 -33.59 9.14
CA TYR A 353 12.61 -32.47 9.12
C TYR A 353 12.31 -31.48 10.24
N TYR A 354 13.32 -31.01 10.93
CA TYR A 354 13.19 -29.85 11.78
C TYR A 354 13.18 -28.58 10.93
N THR A 355 12.21 -27.72 11.12
CA THR A 355 12.02 -26.53 10.27
C THR A 355 12.23 -25.26 11.07
N PHE A 356 13.10 -24.36 10.58
CA PHE A 356 13.40 -23.11 11.28
C PHE A 356 13.54 -21.91 10.36
N SER A 357 13.43 -20.72 10.95
CA SER A 357 13.67 -19.45 10.27
C SER A 357 14.55 -18.54 11.09
N MET A 358 15.38 -17.73 10.42
CA MET A 358 16.32 -16.79 11.05
C MET A 358 16.30 -15.45 10.33
N HIS A 359 16.35 -14.34 11.09
CA HIS A 359 16.51 -13.00 10.57
C HIS A 359 17.07 -12.05 11.62
N GLY A 360 17.98 -11.18 11.22
CA GLY A 360 18.58 -10.16 12.10
C GLY A 360 17.66 -9.00 12.50
N ASN A 361 16.35 -9.10 12.25
CA ASN A 361 15.36 -8.09 12.59
C ASN A 361 14.34 -8.64 13.60
N LEU A 362 13.55 -7.75 14.21
CA LEU A 362 12.50 -8.10 15.17
C LEU A 362 11.50 -9.13 14.60
N SER A 363 11.12 -10.09 15.44
CA SER A 363 10.11 -11.11 15.09
C SER A 363 8.75 -10.53 14.68
N SER A 364 8.42 -9.33 15.20
CA SER A 364 7.20 -8.61 14.86
C SER A 364 7.23 -7.99 13.47
N MET A 365 8.40 -7.75 12.88
CA MET A 365 8.52 -7.17 11.53
C MET A 365 7.84 -8.09 10.51
N TRP A 366 6.97 -7.51 9.69
CA TRP A 366 6.08 -8.24 8.81
C TRP A 366 5.20 -9.29 9.52
N ASN A 367 4.98 -9.17 10.84
CA ASN A 367 4.16 -10.11 11.61
C ASN A 367 4.67 -11.57 11.55
N ARG A 368 6.00 -11.76 11.39
CA ARG A 368 6.63 -13.09 11.24
C ARG A 368 6.38 -13.99 12.44
N ASN A 369 6.37 -13.43 13.66
CA ASN A 369 6.06 -14.15 14.90
C ASN A 369 4.71 -14.87 14.89
N LYS A 370 3.76 -14.43 14.04
CA LYS A 370 2.46 -15.07 13.83
C LYS A 370 2.37 -15.85 12.52
N ALA A 371 2.99 -15.32 11.46
CA ALA A 371 2.93 -15.91 10.13
C ALA A 371 3.80 -17.17 10.03
N HIS A 372 5.03 -17.16 10.53
CA HIS A 372 5.96 -18.29 10.42
C HIS A 372 5.45 -19.58 11.06
N PRO A 373 4.86 -19.57 12.29
CA PRO A 373 4.22 -20.77 12.82
C PRO A 373 3.11 -21.33 11.93
N SER A 374 2.29 -20.46 11.33
CA SER A 374 1.22 -20.88 10.42
C SER A 374 1.74 -21.46 9.09
N LEU A 375 2.97 -21.09 8.71
CA LEU A 375 3.67 -21.63 7.55
C LEU A 375 4.45 -22.92 7.83
N GLY A 376 4.57 -23.33 9.10
CA GLY A 376 5.14 -24.61 9.49
C GLY A 376 6.55 -24.56 10.05
N TYR A 377 7.06 -23.41 10.43
CA TYR A 377 8.34 -23.32 11.16
C TYR A 377 8.17 -23.71 12.62
N GLN A 378 9.06 -24.57 13.12
CA GLN A 378 9.14 -25.04 14.51
C GLN A 378 10.10 -24.17 15.34
N GLY A 379 11.24 -23.79 14.77
CA GLY A 379 12.20 -22.86 15.37
C GLY A 379 12.15 -21.49 14.73
N MET A 380 12.28 -20.43 15.53
CA MET A 380 12.32 -19.05 15.05
C MET A 380 13.40 -18.29 15.81
N TYR A 381 14.39 -17.79 15.09
CA TYR A 381 15.55 -17.08 15.64
C TYR A 381 15.60 -15.68 14.99
N PHE A 382 15.07 -14.71 15.72
CA PHE A 382 15.01 -13.33 15.28
C PHE A 382 15.96 -12.46 16.11
N GLU A 383 15.95 -11.14 15.90
CA GLU A 383 16.81 -10.19 16.60
C GLU A 383 16.89 -10.45 18.10
N GLU A 384 15.77 -10.80 18.72
CA GLU A 384 15.66 -11.09 20.17
C GLU A 384 16.47 -12.33 20.62
N SER A 385 16.88 -13.17 19.66
CA SER A 385 17.69 -14.37 19.91
C SER A 385 19.20 -14.13 19.86
N PHE A 386 19.63 -12.93 19.48
CA PHE A 386 21.04 -12.60 19.25
C PHE A 386 21.58 -11.60 20.28
N GLN A 387 22.89 -11.64 20.51
CA GLN A 387 23.60 -10.68 21.37
C GLN A 387 24.17 -9.56 20.49
N TYR A 388 23.80 -8.32 20.74
CA TYR A 388 24.26 -7.17 19.96
C TYR A 388 24.26 -5.88 20.79
N THR A 389 24.94 -4.85 20.29
CA THR A 389 24.92 -3.49 20.79
C THR A 389 24.26 -2.56 19.76
N GLN A 390 23.97 -1.33 20.15
CA GLN A 390 23.38 -0.35 19.21
C GLN A 390 24.30 -0.06 18.01
N ASP A 391 25.61 -0.18 18.17
CA ASP A 391 26.59 0.02 17.09
C ASP A 391 26.56 -1.12 16.04
N ASP A 392 25.97 -2.26 16.40
CA ASP A 392 25.81 -3.41 15.51
C ASP A 392 24.54 -3.34 14.66
N VAL A 393 23.64 -2.37 14.92
CA VAL A 393 22.38 -2.19 14.21
C VAL A 393 22.61 -1.32 12.98
N ILE A 394 22.18 -1.82 11.82
CA ILE A 394 22.15 -1.08 10.55
C ILE A 394 20.71 -1.01 10.07
N ASN A 395 20.18 0.20 9.93
CA ASN A 395 18.77 0.45 9.55
C ASN A 395 17.77 -0.24 10.50
N LEU A 396 17.25 -1.40 10.11
CA LEU A 396 16.13 -2.07 10.77
C LEU A 396 16.54 -3.34 11.53
N GLY A 397 17.82 -3.68 11.60
CA GLY A 397 18.24 -4.93 12.23
C GLY A 397 19.74 -5.04 12.46
N ILE A 398 20.16 -6.16 12.99
CA ILE A 398 21.56 -6.51 13.23
C ILE A 398 22.28 -6.63 11.89
N ASN A 399 23.50 -6.07 11.77
CA ASN A 399 24.29 -6.20 10.55
C ASN A 399 24.58 -7.67 10.21
N ASP A 400 24.61 -8.01 8.92
CA ASP A 400 24.75 -9.38 8.43
C ASP A 400 26.00 -10.09 8.97
N LYS A 401 27.10 -9.36 9.15
CA LYS A 401 28.34 -9.95 9.64
C LYS A 401 28.18 -10.50 11.07
N LEU A 402 27.56 -9.75 11.97
CA LEU A 402 27.30 -10.21 13.34
C LEU A 402 26.20 -11.25 13.35
N PHE A 403 25.15 -11.07 12.54
CA PHE A 403 24.06 -12.01 12.40
C PHE A 403 24.59 -13.41 12.02
N PHE A 404 25.34 -13.55 10.92
CA PHE A 404 25.89 -14.84 10.51
C PHE A 404 26.91 -15.41 11.48
N LYS A 405 27.71 -14.56 12.15
CA LYS A 405 28.65 -15.01 13.19
C LYS A 405 27.93 -15.76 14.32
N GLN A 406 26.68 -15.39 14.63
CA GLN A 406 25.89 -16.03 15.69
C GLN A 406 24.91 -17.08 15.12
N ALA A 407 24.40 -16.90 13.92
CA ALA A 407 23.48 -17.84 13.28
C ALA A 407 24.16 -19.18 12.94
N ILE A 408 25.41 -19.16 12.47
CA ILE A 408 26.14 -20.39 12.11
C ILE A 408 26.24 -21.36 13.28
N PRO A 409 26.70 -20.98 14.48
CA PRO A 409 26.72 -21.89 15.65
C PRO A 409 25.35 -22.46 16.03
N ILE A 410 24.27 -21.67 15.82
CA ILE A 410 22.90 -22.17 16.06
C ILE A 410 22.55 -23.26 15.06
N ILE A 411 22.90 -23.05 13.76
CA ILE A 411 22.66 -24.06 12.70
C ILE A 411 23.47 -25.32 12.98
N GLU A 412 24.74 -25.23 13.41
CA GLU A 412 25.56 -26.35 13.82
C GLU A 412 24.94 -27.12 15.00
N GLY A 413 24.34 -26.39 15.97
CA GLY A 413 23.57 -27.00 17.05
C GLY A 413 22.36 -27.77 16.53
N ILE A 414 21.58 -27.18 15.61
CA ILE A 414 20.42 -27.82 14.95
C ILE A 414 20.87 -29.09 14.21
N GLU A 415 21.98 -29.05 13.47
CA GLU A 415 22.53 -30.21 12.75
C GLU A 415 22.92 -31.35 13.71
N ASN A 416 23.45 -31.02 14.89
CA ASN A 416 23.79 -32.03 15.90
C ASN A 416 22.56 -32.68 16.56
N GLU A 417 21.45 -31.93 16.66
CA GLU A 417 20.21 -32.40 17.30
C GLU A 417 19.24 -33.09 16.33
N HIS A 418 19.28 -32.69 15.06
CA HIS A 418 18.32 -33.11 14.03
C HIS A 418 19.06 -33.63 12.77
N GLN A 419 18.84 -34.89 12.44
CA GLN A 419 19.42 -35.49 11.24
C GLN A 419 19.04 -34.77 9.96
N ASN A 420 17.77 -34.36 9.87
CA ASN A 420 17.23 -33.66 8.72
C ASN A 420 16.64 -32.31 9.18
N TYR A 421 16.97 -31.24 8.45
CA TYR A 421 16.43 -29.92 8.73
C TYR A 421 16.19 -29.08 7.47
N MET A 422 15.28 -28.15 7.62
CA MET A 422 15.04 -27.08 6.64
C MET A 422 15.13 -25.73 7.32
N GLY A 423 15.98 -24.86 6.82
CA GLY A 423 16.13 -23.49 7.33
C GLY A 423 15.81 -22.43 6.26
N THR A 424 15.22 -21.32 6.71
CA THR A 424 15.13 -20.08 5.93
C THR A 424 15.90 -18.99 6.66
N ILE A 425 16.89 -18.41 6.00
CA ILE A 425 17.75 -17.36 6.53
C ILE A 425 17.51 -16.11 5.70
N ILE A 426 17.17 -15.00 6.35
CA ILE A 426 16.89 -13.73 5.72
C ILE A 426 17.97 -12.73 6.15
N THR A 427 18.66 -12.12 5.20
CA THR A 427 19.70 -11.12 5.47
C THR A 427 19.16 -9.73 5.67
#